data_f4cc31c26e3fec31ae887483eb6bfeb5
#
_entry.id   f4cc31c26e3fec31ae887483eb6bfeb5
#
_cell.length_a   1.000
_cell.length_b   1.000
_cell.length_c   1.000
_cell.angle_alpha   90.00
_cell.angle_beta   90.00
_cell.angle_gamma   90.00
#
_symmetry.space_group_name_H-M   'P 1'
#
loop_
_entity.id
_entity.type
_entity.pdbx_description
1 polymer ?
#
loop_
_entity_poly.entity_id
_entity_poly.type
_entity_poly.pdbx_seq_one_letter_code
_entity_poly.pdbx_strand_id
1 'polypeptide(L)'
;MCSSDLLEAGDYKINLCSDSHTILDTYVAKVDKDVIYDDAHDGARSTDQVAATNQLTFAQGDVTYLSRADGFANYAEATAAPANYSLSAQALADYASAATFDAAKYDDPNAVMPTTGANNGLKLADLTGVAYDDPKWEQLLDELTVNDLFSLTADGGYHTVGVESIGLSATEDCDGPTGVHSNYNPAAGPSYPGTVMLACTWNQPLAKARGEQIAKECAEINCTGWYAPAMNIHRSAFGGRNFEYYSECGVLSGLTAAAEVSGATENGLICYVKHFAFNDQDNYRQNNICTWLNEQSAREIYLKAFEQPIKAGGMGVMTSMNAVGPVWAGGCKALLTNILRDEWGFHGAVITDAVVSAWYMDGNLAIRTGGTKMLAFNITNEFYRDLNSVGTVTAMRNAAHGTLYALANSFAVTRAVSVPKWVKTTYAVDAVVAIILVAWEICAIRKYRKAKKAEVEPEQ
;
A
#
# COMPACT_ATOMS: atom_id res chain seq x y z
N MET A 1 19.41 7.71 25.30
CA MET A 1 18.16 8.40 24.89
C MET A 1 18.24 8.57 23.37
N CYS A 2 17.22 8.22 22.65
CA CYS A 2 17.17 8.51 21.21
C CYS A 2 17.12 10.03 21.01
N SER A 3 17.92 10.55 20.09
CA SER A 3 17.98 11.98 19.79
C SER A 3 16.65 12.56 19.24
N SER A 4 15.66 11.71 19.01
CA SER A 4 14.31 12.13 18.60
C SER A 4 13.49 12.78 19.72
N ASP A 5 13.89 12.57 20.99
CA ASP A 5 13.15 13.00 22.17
C ASP A 5 13.76 14.27 22.79
N LEU A 6 14.82 14.80 22.20
CA LEU A 6 15.59 15.91 22.76
C LEU A 6 16.06 16.83 21.63
N LEU A 7 15.71 18.11 21.73
CA LEU A 7 16.39 19.19 21.00
C LEU A 7 17.35 19.87 21.97
N GLU A 8 18.65 19.63 21.82
CA GLU A 8 19.70 20.14 22.72
C GLU A 8 19.87 21.62 22.58
N ALA A 9 20.25 22.28 23.68
CA ALA A 9 20.67 23.66 23.65
C ALA A 9 21.95 23.84 22.82
N GLY A 10 22.00 24.91 22.02
CA GLY A 10 23.15 25.16 21.18
C GLY A 10 22.85 25.96 19.92
N ASP A 11 23.85 26.12 19.10
CA ASP A 11 23.78 26.84 17.84
C ASP A 11 23.56 25.83 16.68
N TYR A 12 22.43 25.96 15.99
CA TYR A 12 22.07 25.18 14.83
C TYR A 12 22.34 25.93 13.54
N LYS A 13 23.28 25.46 12.73
CA LYS A 13 23.63 26.08 11.46
C LYS A 13 22.72 25.56 10.34
N ILE A 14 21.95 26.45 9.76
CA ILE A 14 21.13 26.20 8.59
C ILE A 14 21.85 26.78 7.38
N ASN A 15 22.38 25.93 6.52
CA ASN A 15 23.20 26.33 5.39
C ASN A 15 22.37 26.36 4.10
N LEU A 16 22.49 27.45 3.34
CA LEU A 16 22.08 27.49 1.93
C LEU A 16 23.28 27.04 1.11
N CYS A 17 23.12 25.98 0.32
CA CYS A 17 24.21 25.39 -0.44
C CYS A 17 23.89 25.37 -1.94
N SER A 18 24.90 25.45 -2.81
CA SER A 18 24.78 25.19 -4.24
C SER A 18 24.87 23.71 -4.58
N ASP A 19 25.51 22.94 -3.71
CA ASP A 19 25.65 21.49 -3.76
C ASP A 19 25.82 20.95 -2.33
N SER A 20 26.05 19.66 -2.14
CA SER A 20 26.18 19.04 -0.81
C SER A 20 27.37 19.54 0.02
N HIS A 21 28.30 20.27 -0.55
CA HIS A 21 29.55 20.68 0.10
C HIS A 21 29.81 22.18 0.06
N THR A 22 29.23 22.92 -0.89
CA THR A 22 29.51 24.34 -1.10
C THR A 22 28.44 25.20 -0.43
N ILE A 23 28.79 25.80 0.71
CA ILE A 23 27.91 26.68 1.46
C ILE A 23 27.94 28.07 0.82
N LEU A 24 26.78 28.59 0.44
CA LEU A 24 26.58 29.94 -0.07
C LEU A 24 26.29 30.92 1.06
N ASP A 25 25.50 30.52 2.04
CA ASP A 25 25.14 31.34 3.19
C ASP A 25 24.78 30.44 4.38
N THR A 26 24.87 31.00 5.61
CA THR A 26 24.56 30.28 6.85
C THR A 26 23.70 31.15 7.75
N TYR A 27 22.53 30.62 8.14
CA TYR A 27 21.75 31.15 9.25
C TYR A 27 22.03 30.32 10.51
N VAL A 28 22.22 31.00 11.65
CA VAL A 28 22.42 30.34 12.94
C VAL A 28 21.16 30.52 13.77
N ALA A 29 20.44 29.42 13.97
CA ALA A 29 19.33 29.37 14.92
C ALA A 29 19.87 28.95 16.30
N LYS A 30 19.52 29.69 17.33
CA LYS A 30 19.97 29.43 18.69
C LYS A 30 18.85 28.79 19.51
N VAL A 31 19.16 27.68 20.17
CA VAL A 31 18.29 27.01 21.14
C VAL A 31 18.90 27.26 22.53
N ASP A 32 18.21 28.03 23.35
CA ASP A 32 18.79 28.53 24.63
C ASP A 32 18.80 27.48 25.73
N LYS A 33 17.94 26.45 25.66
CA LYS A 33 17.84 25.35 26.62
C LYS A 33 17.40 24.08 25.93
N ASP A 34 17.72 22.92 26.52
CA ASP A 34 17.23 21.65 26.05
C ASP A 34 15.68 21.63 26.02
N VAL A 35 15.12 21.09 24.94
CA VAL A 35 13.69 20.85 24.80
C VAL A 35 13.50 19.34 24.74
N ILE A 36 12.85 18.79 25.76
CA ILE A 36 12.60 17.36 25.91
C ILE A 36 11.15 17.09 25.48
N TYR A 37 10.97 16.09 24.60
CA TYR A 37 9.69 15.67 24.06
C TYR A 37 9.34 14.29 24.61
N ASP A 38 8.93 14.23 25.87
CA ASP A 38 8.46 13.02 26.51
C ASP A 38 7.15 13.26 27.26
N ASP A 39 6.51 12.22 27.76
CA ASP A 39 5.23 12.29 28.46
C ASP A 39 5.27 13.15 29.73
N ALA A 40 6.45 13.34 30.33
CA ALA A 40 6.64 14.18 31.51
C ALA A 40 6.75 15.68 31.18
N HIS A 41 6.95 16.01 29.89
CA HIS A 41 7.17 17.37 29.38
C HIS A 41 6.18 17.76 28.29
N ASP A 42 4.89 17.39 28.44
CA ASP A 42 3.80 17.64 27.49
C ASP A 42 3.94 16.99 26.11
N GLY A 43 4.85 16.04 25.93
CA GLY A 43 4.95 15.04 24.86
C GLY A 43 4.84 15.47 23.41
N ALA A 44 4.21 16.60 23.15
CA ALA A 44 3.85 17.02 21.80
C ALA A 44 5.00 17.70 21.08
N ARG A 45 5.47 17.13 20.00
CA ARG A 45 6.19 17.85 18.95
C ARG A 45 5.23 18.82 18.27
N SER A 46 5.77 19.90 17.76
CA SER A 46 5.02 21.08 17.28
C SER A 46 3.87 20.81 16.32
N THR A 47 3.81 19.64 15.68
CA THR A 47 2.74 19.26 14.74
C THR A 47 2.22 17.84 14.95
N ASP A 48 2.90 17.00 15.72
CA ASP A 48 2.50 15.63 16.03
C ASP A 48 1.84 15.63 17.41
N GLN A 49 0.53 15.62 17.46
CA GLN A 49 -0.21 15.62 18.72
C GLN A 49 -0.19 14.27 19.44
N VAL A 50 0.36 13.24 18.83
CA VAL A 50 0.34 11.84 19.29
C VAL A 50 1.70 11.17 19.12
N ALA A 51 2.79 11.89 19.08
CA ALA A 51 4.12 11.31 18.92
C ALA A 51 4.51 10.48 20.14
N ALA A 52 4.08 9.22 20.17
CA ALA A 52 4.72 8.23 21.02
C ALA A 52 6.11 7.99 20.48
N THR A 53 7.10 8.27 21.28
CA THR A 53 8.50 8.00 20.98
C THR A 53 8.80 6.49 21.13
N ASN A 54 9.84 6.00 20.47
CA ASN A 54 10.34 4.63 20.62
C ASN A 54 9.35 3.50 20.24
N GLN A 55 8.65 3.65 19.13
CA GLN A 55 7.80 2.56 18.59
C GLN A 55 8.61 1.39 18.04
N LEU A 56 9.85 1.59 17.62
CA LEU A 56 10.68 0.63 16.88
C LEU A 56 11.91 0.14 17.67
N THR A 57 11.92 0.27 18.99
CA THR A 57 13.05 -0.19 19.85
C THR A 57 13.38 -1.67 19.62
N PHE A 58 12.39 -2.52 19.37
CA PHE A 58 12.57 -3.94 19.06
C PHE A 58 13.35 -4.20 17.75
N ALA A 59 13.41 -3.21 16.86
CA ALA A 59 14.13 -3.31 15.60
C ALA A 59 15.59 -2.83 15.69
N GLN A 60 16.04 -2.37 16.86
CA GLN A 60 17.39 -1.86 17.03
C GLN A 60 18.45 -2.97 16.95
N GLY A 61 18.16 -4.17 17.46
CA GLY A 61 19.05 -5.32 17.43
C GLY A 61 20.39 -5.07 18.11
N ASP A 62 21.34 -5.97 17.87
CA ASP A 62 22.72 -5.90 18.38
C ASP A 62 23.64 -5.19 17.36
N VAL A 63 23.22 -4.03 16.87
CA VAL A 63 23.94 -3.27 15.80
C VAL A 63 24.55 -2.02 16.39
N THR A 64 25.84 -1.75 16.07
CA THR A 64 26.46 -0.47 16.38
C THR A 64 26.01 0.57 15.35
N TYR A 65 25.29 1.60 15.81
CA TYR A 65 24.82 2.69 14.97
C TYR A 65 25.82 3.83 14.92
N LEU A 66 25.92 4.50 13.77
CA LEU A 66 26.75 5.67 13.63
C LEU A 66 26.22 6.79 14.53
N SER A 67 27.09 7.39 15.35
CA SER A 67 26.74 8.45 16.27
C SER A 67 27.19 9.82 15.76
N ARG A 68 26.31 10.81 15.85
CA ARG A 68 26.65 12.23 15.63
C ARG A 68 27.19 12.91 16.89
N ALA A 69 26.91 12.35 18.07
CA ALA A 69 27.20 12.99 19.35
C ALA A 69 28.69 13.28 19.55
N ASP A 70 29.57 12.48 18.96
CA ASP A 70 31.02 12.59 19.05
C ASP A 70 31.69 12.95 17.70
N GLY A 71 30.93 13.54 16.78
CA GLY A 71 31.42 13.88 15.44
C GLY A 71 31.74 12.68 14.56
N PHE A 72 30.99 11.60 14.71
CA PHE A 72 31.17 10.34 13.98
C PHE A 72 32.47 9.58 14.32
N ALA A 73 33.01 9.75 15.53
CA ALA A 73 34.24 9.07 15.97
C ALA A 73 34.14 7.53 15.91
N ASN A 74 32.92 6.99 16.03
CA ASN A 74 32.64 5.55 15.93
C ASN A 74 32.47 5.04 14.48
N TYR A 75 32.79 5.83 13.45
CA TYR A 75 32.57 5.47 12.05
C TYR A 75 33.20 4.13 11.67
N ALA A 76 34.43 3.88 12.10
CA ALA A 76 35.15 2.63 11.79
C ALA A 76 34.46 1.39 12.40
N GLU A 77 33.91 1.52 13.60
CA GLU A 77 33.16 0.47 14.27
C GLU A 77 31.80 0.25 13.62
N ALA A 78 31.03 1.31 13.41
CA ALA A 78 29.68 1.25 12.84
C ALA A 78 29.66 0.76 11.38
N THR A 79 30.77 0.89 10.63
CA THR A 79 30.89 0.41 9.24
C THR A 79 31.70 -0.87 9.11
N ALA A 80 32.21 -1.43 10.20
CA ALA A 80 32.95 -2.68 10.17
C ALA A 80 32.04 -3.84 9.71
N ALA A 81 32.62 -4.76 8.93
CA ALA A 81 31.92 -6.00 8.61
C ALA A 81 31.62 -6.78 9.89
N PRO A 82 30.41 -7.34 10.06
CA PRO A 82 30.10 -8.12 11.25
C PRO A 82 31.03 -9.33 11.38
N ALA A 83 31.42 -9.65 12.61
CA ALA A 83 32.31 -10.79 12.91
C ALA A 83 31.69 -12.15 12.49
N ASN A 84 30.37 -12.23 12.51
CA ASN A 84 29.61 -13.32 11.91
C ASN A 84 28.27 -12.80 11.36
N TYR A 85 27.64 -13.57 10.49
CA TYR A 85 26.36 -13.20 9.85
C TYR A 85 25.16 -13.97 10.44
N SER A 86 25.34 -14.58 11.61
CA SER A 86 24.27 -15.28 12.31
C SER A 86 23.56 -14.34 13.27
N LEU A 87 22.24 -14.47 13.37
CA LEU A 87 21.48 -13.80 14.42
C LEU A 87 21.89 -14.31 15.81
N SER A 88 21.82 -13.47 16.81
CA SER A 88 21.96 -13.89 18.21
C SER A 88 20.84 -14.89 18.57
N ALA A 89 21.04 -15.69 19.63
CA ALA A 89 20.03 -16.62 20.10
C ALA A 89 18.73 -15.91 20.49
N GLN A 90 18.83 -14.69 21.04
CA GLN A 90 17.68 -13.87 21.39
C GLN A 90 16.96 -13.39 20.14
N ALA A 91 17.65 -12.84 19.15
CA ALA A 91 17.05 -12.37 17.90
C ALA A 91 16.36 -13.52 17.13
N LEU A 92 16.91 -14.74 17.18
CA LEU A 92 16.26 -15.93 16.60
C LEU A 92 14.98 -16.31 17.34
N ALA A 93 14.98 -16.22 18.67
CA ALA A 93 13.79 -16.51 19.48
C ALA A 93 12.69 -15.46 19.25
N ASP A 94 13.06 -14.18 19.16
CA ASP A 94 12.15 -13.08 18.87
C ASP A 94 11.55 -13.22 17.49
N TYR A 95 12.34 -13.58 16.48
CA TYR A 95 11.90 -13.83 15.11
C TYR A 95 10.90 -14.99 15.04
N ALA A 96 11.18 -16.10 15.70
CA ALA A 96 10.28 -17.25 15.76
C ALA A 96 8.97 -16.91 16.49
N SER A 97 9.06 -16.14 17.57
CA SER A 97 7.88 -15.67 18.33
C SER A 97 7.03 -14.72 17.50
N ALA A 98 7.64 -13.78 16.78
CA ALA A 98 6.94 -12.80 15.96
C ALA A 98 6.21 -13.42 14.77
N ALA A 99 6.73 -14.50 14.22
CA ALA A 99 6.09 -15.25 13.14
C ALA A 99 4.92 -16.14 13.61
N THR A 100 4.71 -16.27 14.93
CA THR A 100 3.68 -17.14 15.49
C THR A 100 2.48 -16.30 15.92
N PHE A 101 1.33 -16.52 15.26
CA PHE A 101 0.09 -15.87 15.66
C PHE A 101 -0.43 -16.44 17.00
N ASP A 102 -0.74 -15.53 17.92
CA ASP A 102 -1.37 -15.81 19.21
C ASP A 102 -2.51 -14.82 19.43
N ALA A 103 -3.75 -15.29 19.33
CA ALA A 103 -4.94 -14.47 19.46
C ALA A 103 -5.00 -13.67 20.78
N ALA A 104 -4.50 -14.26 21.87
CA ALA A 104 -4.52 -13.62 23.19
C ALA A 104 -3.69 -12.33 23.27
N LYS A 105 -2.76 -12.12 22.33
CA LYS A 105 -1.96 -10.89 22.25
C LYS A 105 -2.68 -9.73 21.54
N TYR A 106 -3.75 -10.02 20.80
CA TYR A 106 -4.39 -9.05 19.91
C TYR A 106 -5.88 -8.89 20.17
N ASP A 107 -6.58 -9.96 20.57
CA ASP A 107 -8.04 -9.95 20.71
C ASP A 107 -8.43 -9.49 22.12
N ASP A 108 -9.45 -8.61 22.20
CA ASP A 108 -10.05 -8.23 23.49
C ASP A 108 -10.88 -9.40 24.02
N PRO A 109 -10.55 -9.95 25.20
CA PRO A 109 -11.30 -11.05 25.78
C PRO A 109 -12.73 -10.69 26.19
N ASN A 110 -13.06 -9.38 26.27
CA ASN A 110 -14.38 -8.87 26.62
C ASN A 110 -15.18 -8.42 25.38
N ALA A 111 -14.61 -8.55 24.17
CA ALA A 111 -15.29 -8.16 22.96
C ALA A 111 -16.59 -8.93 22.75
N VAL A 112 -17.60 -8.26 22.24
CA VAL A 112 -18.88 -8.85 21.86
C VAL A 112 -18.91 -9.08 20.36
N MET A 113 -19.57 -10.17 19.93
CA MET A 113 -19.71 -10.48 18.51
C MET A 113 -20.37 -9.28 17.78
N PRO A 114 -19.71 -8.72 16.76
CA PRO A 114 -20.28 -7.64 15.96
C PRO A 114 -21.55 -8.10 15.22
N THR A 115 -22.46 -7.19 14.94
CA THR A 115 -23.59 -7.46 14.04
C THR A 115 -23.09 -7.73 12.63
N THR A 116 -23.67 -8.72 11.96
CA THR A 116 -23.39 -9.04 10.56
C THR A 116 -24.69 -9.43 9.85
N GLY A 117 -24.77 -9.14 8.53
CA GLY A 117 -25.90 -9.51 7.70
C GLY A 117 -27.19 -8.73 8.01
N ALA A 118 -27.09 -7.55 8.59
CA ALA A 118 -28.23 -6.64 8.77
C ALA A 118 -28.74 -6.11 7.41
N ASN A 119 -29.91 -5.53 7.41
CA ASN A 119 -30.51 -4.88 6.25
C ASN A 119 -30.87 -3.43 6.59
N ASN A 120 -29.88 -2.58 6.67
CA ASN A 120 -30.06 -1.14 6.98
C ASN A 120 -30.36 -0.32 5.72
N GLY A 121 -30.15 -0.92 4.53
CA GLY A 121 -30.43 -0.31 3.22
C GLY A 121 -29.41 0.74 2.78
N LEU A 122 -28.25 0.80 3.42
CA LEU A 122 -27.18 1.73 3.05
C LEU A 122 -26.37 1.18 1.86
N LYS A 123 -25.90 2.09 1.01
CA LYS A 123 -24.98 1.77 -0.07
C LYS A 123 -23.64 2.46 0.16
N LEU A 124 -22.56 1.87 -0.30
CA LEU A 124 -21.22 2.44 -0.13
C LEU A 124 -21.13 3.88 -0.69
N ALA A 125 -21.84 4.15 -1.78
CA ALA A 125 -21.91 5.48 -2.39
C ALA A 125 -22.54 6.54 -1.47
N ASP A 126 -23.39 6.16 -0.52
CA ASP A 126 -24.03 7.07 0.44
C ASP A 126 -23.03 7.59 1.49
N LEU A 127 -21.86 6.97 1.57
CA LEU A 127 -20.78 7.33 2.50
C LEU A 127 -19.62 8.08 1.84
N THR A 128 -19.77 8.46 0.57
CA THR A 128 -18.76 9.32 -0.10
C THR A 128 -18.60 10.64 0.63
N GLY A 129 -17.39 10.97 1.07
CA GLY A 129 -17.08 12.19 1.82
C GLY A 129 -17.52 12.18 3.28
N VAL A 130 -18.08 11.08 3.79
CA VAL A 130 -18.42 10.92 5.20
C VAL A 130 -17.15 10.65 6.01
N ALA A 131 -17.00 11.30 7.17
CA ALA A 131 -15.84 11.11 8.05
C ALA A 131 -15.68 9.64 8.48
N TYR A 132 -14.45 9.21 8.69
CA TYR A 132 -14.14 7.80 8.98
C TYR A 132 -14.81 7.29 10.27
N ASP A 133 -14.95 8.16 11.25
CA ASP A 133 -15.54 7.87 12.58
C ASP A 133 -17.05 8.14 12.66
N ASP A 134 -17.71 8.49 11.53
CA ASP A 134 -19.16 8.70 11.52
C ASP A 134 -19.90 7.39 11.80
N PRO A 135 -20.91 7.39 12.71
CA PRO A 135 -21.68 6.20 13.05
C PRO A 135 -22.39 5.49 11.89
N LYS A 136 -22.55 6.14 10.73
CA LYS A 136 -23.10 5.50 9.53
C LYS A 136 -22.21 4.37 9.01
N TRP A 137 -20.89 4.43 9.26
CA TRP A 137 -19.98 3.36 8.90
C TRP A 137 -20.33 2.08 9.64
N GLU A 138 -20.65 2.16 10.94
CA GLU A 138 -21.07 0.99 11.70
C GLU A 138 -22.33 0.36 11.11
N GLN A 139 -23.31 1.19 10.69
CA GLN A 139 -24.54 0.71 10.07
C GLN A 139 -24.30 0.04 8.71
N LEU A 140 -23.37 0.56 7.89
CA LEU A 140 -22.98 -0.10 6.63
C LEU A 140 -22.26 -1.42 6.89
N LEU A 141 -21.31 -1.42 7.82
CA LEU A 141 -20.53 -2.62 8.18
C LEU A 141 -21.42 -3.73 8.77
N ASP A 142 -22.51 -3.39 9.44
CA ASP A 142 -23.51 -4.35 9.94
C ASP A 142 -24.21 -5.13 8.80
N GLU A 143 -24.28 -4.57 7.58
CA GLU A 143 -24.89 -5.26 6.43
C GLU A 143 -23.99 -6.36 5.86
N LEU A 144 -22.68 -6.35 6.15
CA LEU A 144 -21.76 -7.34 5.65
C LEU A 144 -21.94 -8.67 6.39
N THR A 145 -22.02 -9.77 5.63
CA THR A 145 -21.94 -11.11 6.20
C THR A 145 -20.50 -11.45 6.59
N VAL A 146 -20.30 -12.47 7.41
CA VAL A 146 -18.95 -12.99 7.72
C VAL A 146 -18.22 -13.39 6.43
N ASN A 147 -18.93 -13.92 5.44
CA ASN A 147 -18.33 -14.27 4.16
C ASN A 147 -17.90 -13.03 3.34
N ASP A 148 -18.68 -11.94 3.37
CA ASP A 148 -18.29 -10.68 2.73
C ASP A 148 -17.05 -10.11 3.39
N LEU A 149 -17.00 -10.09 4.72
CA LEU A 149 -15.84 -9.64 5.50
C LEU A 149 -14.59 -10.47 5.18
N PHE A 150 -14.74 -11.79 5.11
CA PHE A 150 -13.67 -12.70 4.72
C PHE A 150 -13.18 -12.39 3.31
N SER A 151 -14.08 -12.30 2.34
CA SER A 151 -13.71 -12.07 0.93
C SER A 151 -13.06 -10.71 0.72
N LEU A 152 -13.57 -9.65 1.35
CA LEU A 152 -13.01 -8.30 1.27
C LEU A 152 -11.57 -8.22 1.83
N THR A 153 -11.25 -9.04 2.82
CA THR A 153 -9.95 -8.98 3.50
C THR A 153 -8.95 -10.01 3.00
N ALA A 154 -9.38 -11.20 2.63
CA ALA A 154 -8.51 -12.30 2.21
C ALA A 154 -8.24 -12.31 0.70
N ASP A 155 -9.27 -11.98 -0.13
CA ASP A 155 -9.19 -12.07 -1.59
C ASP A 155 -8.86 -10.71 -2.22
N GLY A 156 -7.58 -10.35 -2.17
CA GLY A 156 -7.08 -9.07 -2.68
C GLY A 156 -6.11 -9.18 -3.85
N GLY A 157 -6.09 -10.31 -4.57
CA GLY A 157 -5.18 -10.54 -5.70
C GLY A 157 -5.44 -9.63 -6.90
N TYR A 158 -4.95 -8.39 -6.87
CA TYR A 158 -5.14 -7.34 -7.87
C TYR A 158 -6.61 -6.92 -8.08
N HIS A 159 -7.46 -7.08 -7.09
CA HIS A 159 -8.85 -6.66 -7.14
C HIS A 159 -9.45 -6.44 -5.74
N THR A 160 -10.64 -5.87 -5.70
CA THR A 160 -11.51 -5.96 -4.55
C THR A 160 -12.82 -6.61 -4.99
N VAL A 161 -13.28 -7.60 -4.24
CA VAL A 161 -14.52 -8.33 -4.52
C VAL A 161 -15.73 -7.41 -4.45
N GLY A 162 -16.76 -7.71 -5.25
CA GLY A 162 -18.04 -7.02 -5.17
C GLY A 162 -18.85 -7.51 -3.96
N VAL A 163 -19.65 -6.60 -3.38
CA VAL A 163 -20.58 -6.90 -2.29
C VAL A 163 -21.93 -6.27 -2.63
N GLU A 164 -22.89 -7.11 -3.02
CA GLU A 164 -24.18 -6.67 -3.56
C GLU A 164 -25.02 -5.94 -2.51
N SER A 165 -25.01 -6.40 -1.25
CA SER A 165 -25.79 -5.80 -0.15
C SER A 165 -25.52 -4.31 -0.01
N ILE A 166 -24.28 -3.87 -0.15
CA ILE A 166 -23.87 -2.46 -0.05
C ILE A 166 -23.65 -1.79 -1.41
N GLY A 167 -24.04 -2.45 -2.52
CA GLY A 167 -23.95 -1.89 -3.87
C GLY A 167 -22.51 -1.70 -4.38
N LEU A 168 -21.53 -2.42 -3.81
CA LEU A 168 -20.15 -2.40 -4.28
C LEU A 168 -19.98 -3.38 -5.45
N SER A 169 -19.62 -2.86 -6.62
CA SER A 169 -19.15 -3.69 -7.73
C SER A 169 -17.69 -4.10 -7.52
N ALA A 170 -17.29 -5.26 -8.04
CA ALA A 170 -15.89 -5.66 -8.05
C ALA A 170 -15.03 -4.62 -8.77
N THR A 171 -13.84 -4.35 -8.24
CA THR A 171 -12.87 -3.41 -8.82
C THR A 171 -11.58 -4.12 -9.19
N GLU A 172 -10.82 -3.56 -10.12
CA GLU A 172 -9.48 -4.03 -10.49
C GLU A 172 -8.42 -3.09 -9.92
N ASP A 173 -7.31 -3.67 -9.47
CA ASP A 173 -6.12 -2.94 -9.08
C ASP A 173 -4.98 -3.24 -10.08
N CYS A 174 -4.19 -2.24 -10.41
CA CYS A 174 -3.11 -2.33 -11.40
C CYS A 174 -1.74 -2.13 -10.76
N ASP A 175 -0.73 -2.77 -11.33
CA ASP A 175 0.66 -2.60 -10.90
C ASP A 175 1.38 -1.54 -11.75
N GLY A 176 2.63 -1.28 -11.44
CA GLY A 176 3.62 -0.57 -12.23
C GLY A 176 3.87 0.90 -11.84
N PRO A 177 4.98 1.18 -11.12
CA PRO A 177 5.37 2.57 -10.79
C PRO A 177 5.73 3.43 -12.01
N THR A 178 6.05 2.81 -13.14
CA THR A 178 6.41 3.52 -14.38
C THR A 178 5.27 3.58 -15.40
N GLY A 179 4.05 3.26 -14.99
CA GLY A 179 2.86 3.26 -15.85
C GLY A 179 1.78 2.34 -15.29
N VAL A 180 0.72 2.14 -16.04
CA VAL A 180 -0.38 1.27 -15.66
C VAL A 180 -0.16 -0.11 -16.27
N HIS A 181 -0.07 -1.13 -15.43
CA HIS A 181 0.07 -2.52 -15.84
C HIS A 181 -0.98 -3.38 -15.13
N SER A 182 -1.95 -3.87 -15.88
CA SER A 182 -2.96 -4.80 -15.38
C SER A 182 -2.51 -6.25 -15.55
N ASN A 183 -2.78 -7.09 -14.56
CA ASN A 183 -2.56 -8.53 -14.66
C ASN A 183 -3.73 -9.27 -15.33
N TYR A 184 -4.89 -8.65 -15.40
CA TYR A 184 -6.12 -9.27 -15.95
C TYR A 184 -6.57 -8.63 -17.26
N ASN A 185 -6.25 -7.36 -17.48
CA ASN A 185 -6.61 -6.64 -18.68
C ASN A 185 -5.39 -6.50 -19.59
N PRO A 186 -5.43 -6.91 -20.87
CA PRO A 186 -4.34 -6.73 -21.79
C PRO A 186 -4.07 -5.26 -22.15
N ALA A 187 -4.99 -4.35 -21.80
CA ALA A 187 -4.75 -2.93 -21.95
C ALA A 187 -3.73 -2.47 -20.91
N ALA A 188 -2.65 -1.88 -21.39
CA ALA A 188 -1.64 -1.22 -20.57
C ALA A 188 -1.55 0.23 -20.99
N GLY A 189 -1.28 1.11 -20.02
CA GLY A 189 -0.98 2.51 -20.30
C GLY A 189 0.41 2.67 -20.94
N PRO A 190 0.77 3.88 -21.40
CA PRO A 190 2.12 4.18 -21.85
C PRO A 190 3.10 4.02 -20.67
N SER A 191 4.34 3.68 -21.00
CA SER A 191 5.42 3.69 -20.02
C SER A 191 5.96 5.09 -19.84
N TYR A 192 6.03 5.54 -18.60
CA TYR A 192 6.63 6.81 -18.21
C TYR A 192 8.13 6.62 -17.89
N PRO A 193 8.93 7.69 -17.89
CA PRO A 193 10.27 7.65 -17.33
C PRO A 193 10.26 7.11 -15.89
N GLY A 194 11.31 6.40 -15.49
CA GLY A 194 11.44 5.86 -14.15
C GLY A 194 11.29 6.92 -13.07
N THR A 195 10.81 6.54 -11.90
CA THR A 195 10.57 7.48 -10.78
C THR A 195 11.83 8.18 -10.32
N VAL A 196 13.00 7.53 -10.40
CA VAL A 196 14.30 8.15 -10.16
C VAL A 196 14.56 9.32 -11.10
N MET A 197 14.22 9.21 -12.38
CA MET A 197 14.35 10.33 -13.32
C MET A 197 13.39 11.47 -12.99
N LEU A 198 12.16 11.15 -12.59
CA LEU A 198 11.19 12.15 -12.16
C LEU A 198 11.72 12.94 -10.93
N ALA A 199 12.26 12.26 -9.94
CA ALA A 199 12.85 12.89 -8.76
C ALA A 199 14.05 13.78 -9.11
N CYS A 200 14.90 13.35 -10.05
CA CYS A 200 16.04 14.14 -10.53
C CYS A 200 15.63 15.47 -11.19
N THR A 201 14.37 15.64 -11.60
CA THR A 201 13.87 16.91 -12.14
C THR A 201 13.61 17.95 -11.06
N TRP A 202 13.43 17.56 -9.81
CA TRP A 202 12.99 18.41 -8.68
C TRP A 202 11.68 19.15 -8.97
N ASN A 203 10.88 18.66 -9.91
CA ASN A 203 9.71 19.34 -10.47
C ASN A 203 8.41 18.71 -9.94
N GLN A 204 7.91 19.21 -8.82
CA GLN A 204 6.65 18.74 -8.22
C GLN A 204 5.43 18.94 -9.15
N PRO A 205 5.26 20.06 -9.87
CA PRO A 205 4.20 20.19 -10.87
C PRO A 205 4.20 19.09 -11.94
N LEU A 206 5.38 18.65 -12.39
CA LEU A 206 5.49 17.54 -13.34
C LEU A 206 5.07 16.21 -12.70
N ALA A 207 5.45 15.99 -11.45
CA ALA A 207 5.03 14.80 -10.70
C ALA A 207 3.50 14.77 -10.51
N LYS A 208 2.88 15.91 -10.17
CA LYS A 208 1.42 16.04 -10.07
C LYS A 208 0.74 15.74 -11.40
N ALA A 209 1.20 16.33 -12.49
CA ALA A 209 0.65 16.09 -13.83
C ALA A 209 0.75 14.62 -14.26
N ARG A 210 1.84 13.92 -13.88
CA ARG A 210 1.97 12.47 -14.09
C ARG A 210 0.91 11.70 -13.31
N GLY A 211 0.69 12.00 -12.04
CA GLY A 211 -0.35 11.39 -11.22
C GLY A 211 -1.75 11.59 -11.80
N GLU A 212 -2.08 12.81 -12.24
CA GLU A 212 -3.33 13.13 -12.92
C GLU A 212 -3.54 12.30 -14.20
N GLN A 213 -2.48 12.13 -14.98
CA GLN A 213 -2.57 11.37 -16.23
C GLN A 213 -2.73 9.86 -15.98
N ILE A 214 -1.98 9.31 -15.02
CA ILE A 214 -2.11 7.90 -14.61
C ILE A 214 -3.53 7.62 -14.09
N ALA A 215 -4.12 8.52 -13.32
CA ALA A 215 -5.50 8.35 -12.85
C ALA A 215 -6.51 8.29 -14.02
N LYS A 216 -6.32 9.10 -15.07
CA LYS A 216 -7.15 9.04 -16.27
C LYS A 216 -7.01 7.71 -17.00
N GLU A 217 -5.79 7.22 -17.17
CA GLU A 217 -5.50 5.93 -17.80
C GLU A 217 -6.10 4.75 -17.01
N CYS A 218 -5.92 4.74 -15.68
CA CYS A 218 -6.55 3.76 -14.81
C CYS A 218 -8.07 3.78 -14.94
N ALA A 219 -8.66 4.98 -14.98
CA ALA A 219 -10.09 5.13 -15.13
C ALA A 219 -10.62 4.62 -16.49
N GLU A 220 -9.85 4.71 -17.56
CA GLU A 220 -10.24 4.20 -18.88
C GLU A 220 -10.34 2.67 -18.92
N ILE A 221 -9.56 1.97 -18.10
CA ILE A 221 -9.55 0.51 -18.01
C ILE A 221 -10.27 -0.02 -16.76
N ASN A 222 -11.00 0.83 -16.03
CA ASN A 222 -11.68 0.52 -14.75
C ASN A 222 -10.75 0.01 -13.62
N CYS A 223 -9.49 0.39 -13.65
CA CYS A 223 -8.54 0.12 -12.58
C CYS A 223 -8.73 1.15 -11.47
N THR A 224 -9.16 0.74 -10.28
CA THR A 224 -9.48 1.63 -9.16
C THR A 224 -8.29 1.86 -8.23
N GLY A 225 -7.43 0.86 -8.09
CA GLY A 225 -6.22 0.91 -7.28
C GLY A 225 -4.97 0.81 -8.13
N TRP A 226 -3.97 1.61 -7.81
CA TRP A 226 -2.67 1.57 -8.46
C TRP A 226 -1.59 1.23 -7.43
N TYR A 227 -0.90 0.10 -7.61
CA TYR A 227 0.16 -0.35 -6.69
C TYR A 227 1.44 0.43 -6.92
N ALA A 228 1.35 1.72 -6.64
CA ALA A 228 2.39 2.73 -6.76
C ALA A 228 1.95 4.04 -6.06
N PRO A 229 2.86 5.03 -5.93
CA PRO A 229 4.28 4.97 -6.27
C PRO A 229 5.10 4.09 -5.32
N ALA A 230 6.29 3.69 -5.79
CA ALA A 230 7.25 2.96 -4.97
C ALA A 230 8.30 3.93 -4.40
N MET A 231 8.62 3.82 -3.09
CA MET A 231 9.18 4.94 -2.35
C MET A 231 10.32 4.61 -1.40
N ASN A 232 10.79 3.36 -1.39
CA ASN A 232 11.89 2.99 -0.52
C ASN A 232 13.17 3.76 -0.89
N ILE A 233 14.10 3.85 0.05
CA ILE A 233 15.28 4.69 -0.08
C ILE A 233 16.38 3.97 -0.86
N HIS A 234 17.09 4.68 -1.74
CA HIS A 234 18.30 4.19 -2.42
C HIS A 234 19.46 4.08 -1.41
N ARG A 235 19.41 3.08 -0.55
CA ARG A 235 20.44 2.84 0.46
C ARG A 235 21.73 2.29 -0.14
N SER A 236 21.60 1.46 -1.16
CA SER A 236 22.70 0.83 -1.88
C SER A 236 22.44 0.87 -3.37
N ALA A 237 23.49 1.02 -4.19
CA ALA A 237 23.41 0.87 -5.64
C ALA A 237 22.90 -0.54 -6.05
N PHE A 238 23.07 -1.53 -5.18
CA PHE A 238 22.67 -2.92 -5.38
C PHE A 238 21.32 -3.26 -4.73
N GLY A 239 20.51 -2.26 -4.41
CA GLY A 239 19.20 -2.46 -3.77
C GLY A 239 18.22 -3.34 -4.54
N GLY A 240 18.38 -3.44 -5.86
CA GLY A 240 17.60 -4.30 -6.74
C GLY A 240 16.39 -3.61 -7.39
N ARG A 241 15.74 -2.66 -6.70
CA ARG A 241 14.55 -1.94 -7.17
C ARG A 241 14.71 -0.42 -7.20
N ASN A 242 15.95 0.10 -7.15
CA ASN A 242 16.20 1.55 -7.19
C ASN A 242 15.62 2.23 -8.44
N PHE A 243 15.45 1.51 -9.55
CA PHE A 243 14.88 2.04 -10.79
C PHE A 243 13.44 2.53 -10.63
N GLU A 244 12.67 1.98 -9.69
CA GLU A 244 11.29 2.36 -9.41
C GLU A 244 11.11 3.20 -8.13
N TYR A 245 12.19 3.42 -7.37
CA TYR A 245 12.23 4.29 -6.20
C TYR A 245 12.76 5.68 -6.57
N TYR A 246 12.38 6.71 -5.81
CA TYR A 246 12.68 8.10 -6.21
C TYR A 246 14.12 8.50 -5.97
N SER A 247 14.65 8.30 -4.74
CA SER A 247 15.90 8.91 -4.29
C SER A 247 16.48 8.22 -3.07
N GLU A 248 17.72 8.58 -2.73
CA GLU A 248 18.34 8.30 -1.43
C GLU A 248 17.88 9.30 -0.34
N CYS A 249 17.28 10.41 -0.74
CA CYS A 249 16.79 11.44 0.18
C CYS A 249 15.30 11.25 0.48
N GLY A 250 14.96 10.96 1.74
CA GLY A 250 13.58 10.77 2.18
C GLY A 250 12.68 11.99 1.96
N VAL A 251 13.24 13.20 2.04
CA VAL A 251 12.49 14.45 1.79
C VAL A 251 12.18 14.61 0.30
N LEU A 252 13.18 14.44 -0.58
CA LEU A 252 12.95 14.53 -2.03
C LEU A 252 11.98 13.46 -2.50
N SER A 253 12.16 12.22 -2.04
CA SER A 253 11.23 11.12 -2.33
C SER A 253 9.81 11.45 -1.87
N GLY A 254 9.66 11.89 -0.62
CA GLY A 254 8.36 12.20 -0.03
C GLY A 254 7.64 13.35 -0.73
N LEU A 255 8.31 14.46 -1.02
CA LEU A 255 7.71 15.63 -1.68
C LEU A 255 7.34 15.34 -3.15
N THR A 256 8.17 14.60 -3.87
CA THR A 256 7.87 14.20 -5.26
C THR A 256 6.68 13.26 -5.30
N ALA A 257 6.66 12.26 -4.42
CA ALA A 257 5.55 11.32 -4.32
C ALA A 257 4.26 11.99 -3.82
N ALA A 258 4.35 12.91 -2.86
CA ALA A 258 3.19 13.66 -2.39
C ALA A 258 2.50 14.42 -3.53
N ALA A 259 3.27 15.05 -4.41
CA ALA A 259 2.73 15.72 -5.59
C ALA A 259 2.06 14.74 -6.56
N GLU A 260 2.69 13.60 -6.83
CA GLU A 260 2.15 12.57 -7.74
C GLU A 260 0.88 11.94 -7.16
N VAL A 261 0.90 11.56 -5.89
CA VAL A 261 -0.26 10.99 -5.19
C VAL A 261 -1.41 11.98 -5.12
N SER A 262 -1.15 13.25 -4.80
CA SER A 262 -2.18 14.31 -4.82
C SER A 262 -2.87 14.39 -6.18
N GLY A 263 -2.09 14.45 -7.27
CA GLY A 263 -2.65 14.48 -8.63
C GLY A 263 -3.51 13.26 -8.96
N ALA A 264 -3.09 12.09 -8.54
CA ALA A 264 -3.85 10.86 -8.77
C ALA A 264 -5.11 10.78 -7.89
N THR A 265 -5.02 11.09 -6.60
CA THR A 265 -6.11 10.98 -5.63
C THR A 265 -7.19 12.02 -5.86
N GLU A 266 -6.84 13.26 -6.23
CA GLU A 266 -7.79 14.30 -6.65
C GLU A 266 -8.66 13.86 -7.86
N ASN A 267 -8.18 12.91 -8.64
CA ASN A 267 -8.92 12.28 -9.73
C ASN A 267 -9.55 10.93 -9.37
N GLY A 268 -9.60 10.59 -8.09
CA GLY A 268 -10.31 9.43 -7.54
C GLY A 268 -9.57 8.09 -7.62
N LEU A 269 -8.27 8.07 -7.94
CA LEU A 269 -7.46 6.85 -7.96
C LEU A 269 -6.91 6.56 -6.56
N ILE A 270 -7.00 5.31 -6.10
CA ILE A 270 -6.35 4.85 -4.87
C ILE A 270 -4.89 4.50 -5.19
N CYS A 271 -3.95 5.30 -4.69
CA CYS A 271 -2.52 4.99 -4.78
C CYS A 271 -2.11 4.13 -3.59
N TYR A 272 -1.60 2.92 -3.84
CA TYR A 272 -1.01 2.06 -2.82
C TYR A 272 0.50 2.31 -2.75
N VAL A 273 0.90 3.31 -1.96
CA VAL A 273 2.33 3.63 -1.79
C VAL A 273 3.09 2.43 -1.22
N LYS A 274 4.22 2.06 -1.84
CA LYS A 274 4.92 0.81 -1.56
C LYS A 274 6.42 0.98 -1.46
N HIS A 275 7.16 0.05 -0.78
CA HIS A 275 6.66 -1.02 0.06
C HIS A 275 6.87 -0.61 1.52
N PHE A 276 5.84 -0.44 2.27
CA PHE A 276 5.84 0.10 3.62
C PHE A 276 6.13 -0.99 4.67
N ALA A 277 7.33 -0.95 5.30
CA ALA A 277 8.43 -0.04 5.06
C ALA A 277 9.77 -0.79 5.05
N PHE A 278 10.84 -0.07 4.77
CA PHE A 278 12.24 -0.54 4.88
C PHE A 278 12.63 -1.63 3.86
N ASN A 279 11.99 -1.67 2.69
CA ASN A 279 12.37 -2.59 1.60
C ASN A 279 13.47 -1.97 0.72
N ASP A 280 14.61 -1.65 1.33
CA ASP A 280 15.75 -1.03 0.64
C ASP A 280 16.69 -2.07 0.02
N GLN A 281 16.41 -3.35 0.23
CA GLN A 281 17.10 -4.49 -0.34
C GLN A 281 16.10 -5.52 -0.83
N ASP A 282 16.14 -5.83 -2.12
CA ASP A 282 15.22 -6.79 -2.74
C ASP A 282 15.65 -8.25 -2.54
N ASN A 283 16.97 -8.50 -2.45
CA ASN A 283 17.50 -9.83 -2.20
C ASN A 283 16.99 -10.38 -0.86
N TYR A 284 16.49 -11.61 -0.87
CA TYR A 284 15.93 -12.34 0.27
C TYR A 284 14.68 -11.73 0.91
N ARG A 285 14.05 -10.71 0.33
CA ARG A 285 12.81 -10.12 0.85
C ARG A 285 11.68 -11.14 1.00
N GLN A 286 11.56 -12.07 0.04
CA GLN A 286 10.58 -13.17 0.07
C GLN A 286 10.85 -14.20 1.17
N ASN A 287 12.03 -14.18 1.75
CA ASN A 287 12.42 -15.02 2.88
C ASN A 287 12.38 -14.26 4.21
N ASN A 288 11.67 -13.11 4.23
CA ASN A 288 11.51 -12.27 5.41
C ASN A 288 12.84 -11.76 5.97
N ILE A 289 13.69 -11.18 5.12
CA ILE A 289 14.95 -10.57 5.55
C ILE A 289 14.70 -9.54 6.66
N CYS A 290 15.46 -9.63 7.77
CA CYS A 290 15.36 -8.68 8.87
C CYS A 290 16.06 -7.37 8.54
N THR A 291 15.37 -6.25 8.69
CA THR A 291 15.94 -4.90 8.60
C THR A 291 16.10 -4.34 10.01
N TRP A 292 17.35 -4.11 10.42
CA TRP A 292 17.69 -3.56 11.73
C TRP A 292 17.92 -2.06 11.61
N LEU A 293 17.29 -1.27 12.47
CA LEU A 293 17.42 0.18 12.48
C LEU A 293 17.01 0.75 13.86
N ASN A 294 17.50 1.94 14.15
CA ASN A 294 17.02 2.71 15.30
C ASN A 294 15.86 3.63 14.91
N GLU A 295 15.13 4.12 15.90
CA GLU A 295 13.97 5.00 15.72
C GLU A 295 14.30 6.25 14.90
N GLN A 296 15.46 6.88 15.18
CA GLN A 296 15.88 8.09 14.48
C GLN A 296 16.07 7.85 12.98
N SER A 297 16.81 6.82 12.60
CA SER A 297 17.00 6.46 11.19
C SER A 297 15.67 6.12 10.51
N ALA A 298 14.80 5.39 11.22
CA ALA A 298 13.47 5.05 10.72
C ALA A 298 12.68 6.31 10.35
N ARG A 299 12.57 7.26 11.28
CA ARG A 299 11.71 8.45 11.11
C ARG A 299 12.31 9.53 10.21
N GLU A 300 13.61 9.81 10.35
CA GLU A 300 14.25 10.90 9.60
C GLU A 300 14.53 10.54 8.14
N ILE A 301 14.70 9.27 7.83
CA ILE A 301 15.12 8.83 6.49
C ILE A 301 14.03 8.00 5.82
N TYR A 302 13.73 6.81 6.35
CA TYR A 302 12.96 5.79 5.63
C TYR A 302 11.45 6.05 5.66
N LEU A 303 10.89 6.34 6.83
CA LEU A 303 9.46 6.65 6.97
C LEU A 303 9.11 8.02 6.43
N LYS A 304 10.08 8.95 6.39
CA LYS A 304 9.87 10.32 5.88
C LYS A 304 9.38 10.33 4.43
N ALA A 305 9.84 9.39 3.63
CA ALA A 305 9.39 9.24 2.24
C ALA A 305 7.88 8.90 2.15
N PHE A 306 7.35 8.09 3.08
CA PHE A 306 5.96 7.66 3.10
C PHE A 306 5.03 8.64 3.79
N GLU A 307 5.50 9.34 4.80
CA GLU A 307 4.68 10.30 5.56
C GLU A 307 4.07 11.38 4.67
N GLN A 308 4.86 11.95 3.76
CA GLN A 308 4.44 13.07 2.93
C GLN A 308 3.27 12.73 1.99
N PRO A 309 3.28 11.65 1.17
CA PRO A 309 2.16 11.30 0.32
C PRO A 309 0.92 10.84 1.10
N ILE A 310 1.08 10.26 2.29
CA ILE A 310 -0.06 9.97 3.18
C ILE A 310 -0.73 11.27 3.62
N LYS A 311 0.06 12.25 4.12
CA LYS A 311 -0.45 13.58 4.50
C LYS A 311 -0.99 14.39 3.30
N ALA A 312 -0.59 14.08 2.07
CA ALA A 312 -1.13 14.66 0.84
C ALA A 312 -2.45 14.01 0.36
N GLY A 313 -3.05 13.15 1.17
CA GLY A 313 -4.34 12.52 0.88
C GLY A 313 -4.24 11.11 0.28
N GLY A 314 -3.10 10.46 0.35
CA GLY A 314 -2.95 9.06 -0.06
C GLY A 314 -3.89 8.15 0.73
N MET A 315 -4.63 7.27 0.03
CA MET A 315 -5.66 6.41 0.58
C MET A 315 -5.30 4.92 0.55
N GLY A 316 -4.12 4.59 0.07
CA GLY A 316 -3.64 3.21 -0.03
C GLY A 316 -2.18 3.06 0.41
N VAL A 317 -1.86 1.95 1.03
CA VAL A 317 -0.50 1.53 1.41
C VAL A 317 -0.33 0.05 1.07
N MET A 318 0.82 -0.32 0.50
CA MET A 318 1.22 -1.72 0.37
C MET A 318 2.36 -2.00 1.34
N THR A 319 2.18 -2.99 2.22
CA THR A 319 3.23 -3.38 3.16
C THR A 319 4.36 -4.13 2.46
N SER A 320 5.54 -4.14 3.07
CA SER A 320 6.69 -4.84 2.51
C SER A 320 6.77 -6.31 2.94
N MET A 321 7.54 -7.10 2.19
CA MET A 321 7.80 -8.52 2.50
C MET A 321 8.83 -8.71 3.61
N ASN A 322 9.76 -7.78 3.79
CA ASN A 322 10.81 -7.86 4.80
C ASN A 322 10.28 -7.75 6.23
N ALA A 323 11.10 -8.12 7.19
CA ALA A 323 10.84 -7.87 8.60
C ALA A 323 11.46 -6.53 9.06
N VAL A 324 10.79 -5.88 9.98
CA VAL A 324 11.27 -4.74 10.79
C VAL A 324 11.83 -5.33 12.07
N GLY A 325 13.15 -5.34 12.22
CA GLY A 325 13.78 -6.20 13.20
C GLY A 325 13.31 -7.66 13.00
N PRO A 326 12.75 -8.31 14.01
CA PRO A 326 12.26 -9.68 13.91
C PRO A 326 10.82 -9.80 13.37
N VAL A 327 10.08 -8.69 13.20
CA VAL A 327 8.63 -8.68 12.93
C VAL A 327 8.36 -8.41 11.47
N TRP A 328 7.65 -9.29 10.77
CA TRP A 328 7.20 -9.01 9.40
C TRP A 328 6.44 -7.67 9.31
N ALA A 329 6.78 -6.84 8.34
CA ALA A 329 6.22 -5.49 8.22
C ALA A 329 4.68 -5.48 8.11
N GLY A 330 4.09 -6.45 7.38
CA GLY A 330 2.63 -6.61 7.28
C GLY A 330 1.94 -7.13 8.53
N GLY A 331 2.70 -7.59 9.53
CA GLY A 331 2.23 -8.01 10.85
C GLY A 331 2.76 -7.12 11.99
N CYS A 332 3.29 -5.95 11.68
CA CYS A 332 3.92 -5.06 12.67
C CYS A 332 2.94 -3.99 13.16
N LYS A 333 2.37 -4.20 14.36
CA LYS A 333 1.43 -3.25 14.98
C LYS A 333 2.05 -1.87 15.18
N ALA A 334 3.30 -1.80 15.63
CA ALA A 334 4.01 -0.53 15.82
C ALA A 334 4.08 0.29 14.54
N LEU A 335 4.32 -0.38 13.40
CA LEU A 335 4.38 0.28 12.09
C LEU A 335 2.99 0.64 11.55
N LEU A 336 2.06 -0.32 11.53
CA LEU A 336 0.78 -0.17 10.81
C LEU A 336 -0.32 0.49 11.66
N THR A 337 -0.37 0.23 12.97
CA THR A 337 -1.34 0.87 13.85
C THR A 337 -0.75 2.14 14.43
N ASN A 338 0.31 2.01 15.26
CA ASN A 338 0.77 3.13 16.06
C ASN A 338 1.33 4.29 15.21
N ILE A 339 2.18 4.00 14.20
CA ILE A 339 2.77 5.06 13.35
C ILE A 339 1.82 5.44 12.22
N LEU A 340 1.39 4.50 11.38
CA LEU A 340 0.64 4.84 10.17
C LEU A 340 -0.76 5.35 10.50
N ARG A 341 -1.53 4.63 11.35
CA ARG A 341 -2.92 4.99 11.64
C ARG A 341 -3.04 6.05 12.72
N ASP A 342 -2.45 5.81 13.89
CA ASP A 342 -2.66 6.67 15.06
C ASP A 342 -1.85 7.96 14.94
N GLU A 343 -0.55 7.89 14.61
CA GLU A 343 0.33 9.05 14.55
C GLU A 343 0.11 9.89 13.27
N TRP A 344 -0.03 9.23 12.11
CA TRP A 344 -0.22 9.95 10.83
C TRP A 344 -1.68 10.17 10.44
N GLY A 345 -2.63 9.57 11.16
CA GLY A 345 -4.06 9.71 10.91
C GLY A 345 -4.55 9.01 9.63
N PHE A 346 -3.91 7.91 9.24
CA PHE A 346 -4.27 7.19 8.02
C PHE A 346 -5.47 6.25 8.23
N HIS A 347 -6.52 6.44 7.45
CA HIS A 347 -7.76 5.66 7.51
C HIS A 347 -8.00 4.75 6.29
N GLY A 348 -7.11 4.78 5.30
CA GLY A 348 -7.29 4.07 4.04
C GLY A 348 -6.98 2.57 4.07
N ALA A 349 -6.91 2.00 2.88
CA ALA A 349 -6.61 0.59 2.65
C ALA A 349 -5.12 0.27 2.85
N VAL A 350 -4.83 -0.82 3.54
CA VAL A 350 -3.47 -1.37 3.70
C VAL A 350 -3.46 -2.79 3.15
N ILE A 351 -2.91 -2.96 1.95
CA ILE A 351 -2.73 -4.28 1.32
C ILE A 351 -1.34 -4.82 1.64
N THR A 352 -1.18 -6.14 1.71
CA THR A 352 0.16 -6.74 1.76
C THR A 352 0.84 -6.69 0.41
N ASP A 353 2.16 -6.85 0.34
CA ASP A 353 2.82 -7.34 -0.86
C ASP A 353 2.33 -8.78 -1.16
N ALA A 354 2.65 -9.32 -2.34
CA ALA A 354 2.16 -10.62 -2.78
C ALA A 354 2.46 -11.71 -1.74
N VAL A 355 1.43 -12.44 -1.32
CA VAL A 355 1.57 -13.52 -0.33
C VAL A 355 2.27 -14.71 -0.99
N VAL A 356 3.57 -14.80 -0.79
CA VAL A 356 4.44 -15.86 -1.35
C VAL A 356 4.76 -16.96 -0.36
N SER A 357 4.53 -16.70 0.93
CA SER A 357 4.84 -17.65 2.01
C SER A 357 3.89 -17.51 3.20
N ALA A 358 3.12 -18.53 3.46
CA ALA A 358 2.19 -18.54 4.59
C ALA A 358 2.86 -18.69 5.96
N TRP A 359 4.14 -19.02 6.04
CA TRP A 359 4.80 -19.25 7.32
C TRP A 359 5.08 -17.96 8.11
N TYR A 360 5.25 -16.81 7.44
CA TYR A 360 5.44 -15.53 8.10
C TYR A 360 4.40 -14.48 7.69
N MET A 361 3.83 -14.59 6.49
CA MET A 361 2.81 -13.67 5.98
C MET A 361 1.41 -14.13 6.44
N ASP A 362 1.22 -14.20 7.75
CA ASP A 362 -0.02 -14.69 8.36
C ASP A 362 -1.11 -13.63 8.31
N GLY A 363 -2.21 -13.93 7.61
CA GLY A 363 -3.37 -13.06 7.48
C GLY A 363 -4.01 -12.69 8.81
N ASN A 364 -3.96 -13.59 9.81
CA ASN A 364 -4.48 -13.29 11.15
C ASN A 364 -3.68 -12.18 11.85
N LEU A 365 -2.36 -12.13 11.63
CA LEU A 365 -1.53 -11.02 12.10
C LEU A 365 -1.86 -9.75 11.34
N ALA A 366 -1.91 -9.81 10.00
CA ALA A 366 -2.13 -8.63 9.16
C ALA A 366 -3.39 -7.86 9.55
N ILE A 367 -4.55 -8.52 9.62
CA ILE A 367 -5.84 -7.86 9.93
C ILE A 367 -5.94 -7.35 11.38
N ARG A 368 -5.10 -7.82 12.30
CA ARG A 368 -5.07 -7.38 13.70
C ARG A 368 -4.05 -6.29 13.99
N THR A 369 -3.15 -6.05 13.06
CA THR A 369 -2.06 -5.08 13.24
C THR A 369 -2.23 -3.82 12.39
N GLY A 370 -3.35 -3.68 11.70
CA GLY A 370 -3.67 -2.50 10.90
C GLY A 370 -3.74 -2.75 9.39
N GLY A 371 -3.43 -3.96 8.92
CA GLY A 371 -3.66 -4.38 7.54
C GLY A 371 -5.15 -4.51 7.23
N THR A 372 -5.53 -4.34 5.97
CA THR A 372 -6.95 -4.41 5.57
C THR A 372 -7.22 -5.45 4.49
N LYS A 373 -6.23 -5.80 3.69
CA LYS A 373 -6.41 -6.69 2.55
C LYS A 373 -5.12 -7.48 2.28
N MET A 374 -5.28 -8.73 1.90
CA MET A 374 -4.15 -9.59 1.54
C MET A 374 -4.03 -9.69 0.01
N LEU A 375 -2.84 -9.40 -0.54
CA LEU A 375 -2.55 -9.69 -1.94
C LEU A 375 -2.32 -11.21 -2.10
N ALA A 376 -3.41 -11.96 -1.99
CA ALA A 376 -3.39 -13.42 -2.01
C ALA A 376 -4.22 -13.95 -3.18
N PHE A 377 -3.87 -15.15 -3.63
CA PHE A 377 -4.53 -15.88 -4.70
C PHE A 377 -4.93 -17.27 -4.21
N ASN A 378 -6.00 -17.83 -4.75
CA ASN A 378 -6.47 -19.19 -4.44
C ASN A 378 -6.69 -19.40 -2.94
N ILE A 379 -7.33 -18.44 -2.29
CA ILE A 379 -7.63 -18.48 -0.86
C ILE A 379 -8.65 -19.59 -0.55
N THR A 380 -8.52 -20.17 0.64
CA THR A 380 -9.47 -21.12 1.21
C THR A 380 -10.05 -20.59 2.52
N ASN A 381 -11.13 -21.17 3.01
CA ASN A 381 -11.73 -20.77 4.30
C ASN A 381 -10.80 -21.01 5.51
N GLU A 382 -9.68 -21.70 5.31
CA GLU A 382 -8.63 -21.89 6.33
C GLU A 382 -7.60 -20.75 6.37
N PHE A 383 -7.73 -19.77 5.49
CA PHE A 383 -6.82 -18.62 5.41
C PHE A 383 -6.77 -17.82 6.72
N TYR A 384 -7.92 -17.65 7.38
CA TYR A 384 -7.98 -17.16 8.75
C TYR A 384 -8.40 -18.30 9.69
N ARG A 385 -7.80 -18.31 10.88
CA ARG A 385 -8.16 -19.24 11.93
C ARG A 385 -9.47 -18.83 12.58
N ASP A 386 -10.35 -19.78 12.75
CA ASP A 386 -11.63 -19.60 13.46
C ASP A 386 -12.44 -18.37 12.96
N LEU A 387 -12.96 -18.48 11.74
CA LEU A 387 -13.74 -17.43 11.07
C LEU A 387 -14.95 -16.96 11.88
N ASN A 388 -15.44 -17.75 12.84
CA ASN A 388 -16.61 -17.44 13.64
C ASN A 388 -16.26 -16.94 15.06
N SER A 389 -14.98 -16.78 15.39
CA SER A 389 -14.60 -16.20 16.66
C SER A 389 -14.86 -14.68 16.68
N VAL A 390 -15.18 -14.16 17.86
CA VAL A 390 -15.40 -12.72 18.08
C VAL A 390 -14.20 -11.92 17.59
N GLY A 391 -12.97 -12.36 17.96
CA GLY A 391 -11.75 -11.65 17.59
C GLY A 391 -11.52 -11.61 16.08
N THR A 392 -11.75 -12.73 15.37
CA THR A 392 -11.56 -12.76 13.91
C THR A 392 -12.61 -11.93 13.18
N VAL A 393 -13.90 -12.01 13.56
CA VAL A 393 -14.95 -11.20 12.94
C VAL A 393 -14.72 -9.72 13.19
N THR A 394 -14.34 -9.33 14.41
CA THR A 394 -14.01 -7.93 14.74
C THR A 394 -12.81 -7.44 13.93
N ALA A 395 -11.75 -8.24 13.82
CA ALA A 395 -10.58 -7.87 13.04
C ALA A 395 -10.88 -7.72 11.53
N MET A 396 -11.65 -8.64 10.95
CA MET A 396 -12.09 -8.55 9.56
C MET A 396 -12.98 -7.32 9.32
N ARG A 397 -13.88 -7.01 10.26
CA ARG A 397 -14.75 -5.84 10.18
C ARG A 397 -13.96 -4.52 10.19
N ASN A 398 -13.00 -4.40 11.11
CA ASN A 398 -12.11 -3.23 11.19
C ASN A 398 -11.24 -3.11 9.91
N ALA A 399 -10.74 -4.22 9.40
CA ALA A 399 -10.00 -4.26 8.15
C ALA A 399 -10.85 -3.85 6.94
N ALA A 400 -12.07 -4.40 6.83
CA ALA A 400 -13.00 -4.05 5.76
C ALA A 400 -13.34 -2.55 5.77
N HIS A 401 -13.48 -1.93 6.95
CA HIS A 401 -13.77 -0.50 7.08
C HIS A 401 -12.72 0.35 6.35
N GLY A 402 -11.42 0.13 6.57
CA GLY A 402 -10.37 0.90 5.89
C GLY A 402 -10.39 0.74 4.36
N THR A 403 -10.66 -0.48 3.86
CA THR A 403 -10.81 -0.73 2.43
C THR A 403 -12.04 -0.02 1.85
N LEU A 404 -13.20 -0.14 2.51
CA LEU A 404 -14.44 0.49 2.07
C LEU A 404 -14.38 2.02 2.14
N TYR A 405 -13.69 2.57 3.16
CA TYR A 405 -13.46 4.01 3.26
C TYR A 405 -12.66 4.54 2.07
N ALA A 406 -11.59 3.85 1.67
CA ALA A 406 -10.81 4.21 0.48
C ALA A 406 -11.68 4.12 -0.79
N LEU A 407 -12.47 3.06 -0.95
CA LEU A 407 -13.33 2.86 -2.12
C LEU A 407 -14.46 3.89 -2.19
N ALA A 408 -15.10 4.25 -1.07
CA ALA A 408 -16.16 5.26 -1.03
C ALA A 408 -15.67 6.65 -1.48
N ASN A 409 -14.38 6.94 -1.29
CA ASN A 409 -13.74 8.20 -1.68
C ASN A 409 -12.96 8.10 -2.99
N SER A 410 -13.19 7.04 -3.79
CA SER A 410 -12.55 6.81 -5.08
C SER A 410 -13.57 6.87 -6.23
N PHE A 411 -13.09 6.78 -7.47
CA PHE A 411 -13.98 6.68 -8.60
C PHE A 411 -14.72 5.33 -8.72
N ALA A 412 -14.43 4.36 -7.86
CA ALA A 412 -15.18 3.09 -7.79
C ALA A 412 -16.68 3.30 -7.57
N VAL A 413 -17.05 4.30 -6.77
CA VAL A 413 -18.45 4.63 -6.46
C VAL A 413 -18.92 5.92 -7.14
N THR A 414 -18.01 6.83 -7.51
CA THR A 414 -18.36 8.12 -8.09
C THR A 414 -18.48 8.10 -9.63
N ARG A 415 -17.96 7.06 -10.26
CA ARG A 415 -17.95 6.93 -11.73
C ARG A 415 -18.80 5.74 -12.17
N ALA A 416 -19.71 6.00 -13.12
CA ALA A 416 -20.38 4.91 -13.80
C ALA A 416 -19.36 4.09 -14.61
N VAL A 417 -19.30 2.78 -14.38
CA VAL A 417 -18.46 1.86 -15.16
C VAL A 417 -18.85 2.00 -16.63
N SER A 418 -17.99 2.57 -17.45
CA SER A 418 -18.21 2.71 -18.88
C SER A 418 -17.34 1.72 -19.63
N VAL A 419 -17.96 0.88 -20.45
CA VAL A 419 -17.21 0.04 -21.38
C VAL A 419 -16.44 0.95 -22.34
N PRO A 420 -15.12 0.86 -22.44
CA PRO A 420 -14.30 1.70 -23.33
C PRO A 420 -14.82 1.69 -24.78
N LYS A 421 -14.69 2.81 -25.48
CA LYS A 421 -15.18 2.93 -26.87
C LYS A 421 -14.60 1.86 -27.80
N TRP A 422 -13.32 1.56 -27.65
CA TRP A 422 -12.65 0.55 -28.47
C TRP A 422 -13.23 -0.87 -28.25
N VAL A 423 -13.60 -1.23 -27.01
CA VAL A 423 -14.25 -2.50 -26.69
C VAL A 423 -15.64 -2.59 -27.37
N LYS A 424 -16.42 -1.49 -27.29
CA LYS A 424 -17.71 -1.41 -27.99
C LYS A 424 -17.54 -1.54 -29.50
N THR A 425 -16.50 -0.92 -30.06
CA THR A 425 -16.18 -1.00 -31.48
C THR A 425 -15.78 -2.41 -31.87
N THR A 426 -14.95 -3.10 -31.07
CA THR A 426 -14.56 -4.48 -31.31
C THR A 426 -15.78 -5.40 -31.33
N TYR A 427 -16.65 -5.33 -30.32
CA TYR A 427 -17.89 -6.12 -30.30
C TYR A 427 -18.80 -5.84 -31.50
N ALA A 428 -18.87 -4.58 -31.95
CA ALA A 428 -19.63 -4.24 -33.16
C ALA A 428 -19.02 -4.87 -34.42
N VAL A 429 -17.68 -4.84 -34.54
CA VAL A 429 -16.96 -5.48 -35.66
C VAL A 429 -17.16 -7.00 -35.62
N ASP A 430 -17.00 -7.62 -34.46
CA ASP A 430 -17.18 -9.07 -34.28
C ASP A 430 -18.62 -9.51 -34.64
N ALA A 431 -19.60 -8.73 -34.24
CA ALA A 431 -21.01 -8.98 -34.62
C ALA A 431 -21.22 -8.89 -36.13
N VAL A 432 -20.63 -7.89 -36.79
CA VAL A 432 -20.71 -7.78 -38.27
C VAL A 432 -20.02 -8.95 -38.97
N VAL A 433 -18.83 -9.35 -38.52
CA VAL A 433 -18.12 -10.51 -39.05
C VAL A 433 -18.95 -11.80 -38.87
N ALA A 434 -19.51 -12.01 -37.70
CA ALA A 434 -20.37 -13.15 -37.43
C ALA A 434 -21.58 -13.18 -38.36
N ILE A 435 -22.25 -12.07 -38.58
CA ILE A 435 -23.40 -11.95 -39.53
C ILE A 435 -22.96 -12.30 -40.97
N ILE A 436 -21.82 -11.80 -41.43
CA ILE A 436 -21.26 -12.07 -42.75
C ILE A 436 -21.00 -13.60 -42.91
N LEU A 437 -20.35 -14.20 -41.91
CA LEU A 437 -20.05 -15.65 -41.92
C LEU A 437 -21.31 -16.49 -41.95
N VAL A 438 -22.31 -16.18 -41.14
CA VAL A 438 -23.63 -16.86 -41.16
C VAL A 438 -24.32 -16.70 -42.51
N ALA A 439 -24.34 -15.50 -43.07
CA ALA A 439 -24.92 -15.28 -44.39
C ALA A 439 -24.20 -16.06 -45.48
N TRP A 440 -22.87 -16.11 -45.43
CA TRP A 440 -22.06 -16.88 -46.40
C TRP A 440 -22.37 -18.37 -46.29
N GLU A 441 -22.46 -18.91 -45.10
CA GLU A 441 -22.79 -20.32 -44.84
C GLU A 441 -24.18 -20.66 -45.34
N ILE A 442 -25.17 -19.81 -45.08
CA ILE A 442 -26.54 -19.99 -45.65
C ILE A 442 -26.49 -20.04 -47.17
N CYS A 443 -25.74 -19.12 -47.81
CA CYS A 443 -25.56 -19.12 -49.24
C CYS A 443 -24.88 -20.37 -49.78
N ALA A 444 -23.86 -20.85 -49.11
CA ALA A 444 -23.14 -22.09 -49.44
C ALA A 444 -24.07 -23.33 -49.34
N ILE A 445 -24.84 -23.44 -48.23
CA ILE A 445 -25.84 -24.49 -48.06
C ILE A 445 -26.91 -24.44 -49.14
N ARG A 446 -27.40 -23.26 -49.47
CA ARG A 446 -28.41 -23.08 -50.57
C ARG A 446 -27.84 -23.52 -51.92
N LYS A 447 -26.60 -23.13 -52.26
CA LYS A 447 -25.93 -23.55 -53.49
C LYS A 447 -25.74 -25.06 -53.52
N TYR A 448 -25.25 -25.67 -52.42
CA TYR A 448 -25.06 -27.12 -52.29
C TYR A 448 -26.39 -27.90 -52.49
N ARG A 449 -27.45 -27.44 -51.82
CA ARG A 449 -28.79 -28.07 -51.96
C ARG A 449 -29.34 -27.96 -53.39
N LYS A 450 -29.11 -26.82 -54.06
CA LYS A 450 -29.50 -26.62 -55.48
C LYS A 450 -28.73 -27.52 -56.45
N ALA A 451 -27.40 -27.65 -56.24
CA ALA A 451 -26.58 -28.57 -57.04
C ALA A 451 -27.00 -30.04 -56.85
N LYS A 452 -27.22 -30.47 -55.61
CA LYS A 452 -27.67 -31.81 -55.29
C LYS A 452 -29.07 -32.14 -55.85
N LYS A 453 -29.98 -31.13 -55.98
CA LYS A 453 -31.30 -31.29 -56.60
C LYS A 453 -31.20 -31.44 -58.14
N ALA A 454 -30.26 -30.74 -58.77
CA ALA A 454 -29.97 -30.85 -60.22
C ALA A 454 -29.33 -32.21 -60.60
N GLU A 455 -28.60 -32.85 -59.68
CA GLU A 455 -28.04 -34.21 -59.91
C GLU A 455 -29.09 -35.32 -59.79
N VAL A 456 -30.24 -35.07 -59.17
CA VAL A 456 -31.29 -36.08 -58.91
C VAL A 456 -32.44 -36.04 -59.92
N GLU A 457 -32.55 -34.97 -60.71
CA GLU A 457 -33.53 -34.90 -61.82
C GLU A 457 -32.87 -35.45 -63.10
N PRO A 458 -33.20 -36.73 -63.56
CA PRO A 458 -32.70 -37.21 -64.83
C PRO A 458 -33.37 -36.44 -65.94
N GLU A 459 -32.59 -36.10 -66.98
CA GLU A 459 -33.08 -35.55 -68.25
C GLU A 459 -34.25 -36.46 -68.79
N GLN A 460 -35.40 -35.82 -68.90
CA GLN A 460 -36.54 -36.42 -69.70
C GLN A 460 -36.41 -35.94 -71.14
#